data_bf91d6bd415ad6b6e7d2f52b9e48dd11
#
_entry.id   bf91d6bd415ad6b6e7d2f52b9e48dd11
#
_cell.length_a   1.000
_cell.length_b   1.000
_cell.length_c   1.000
_cell.angle_alpha   90.00
_cell.angle_beta   90.00
_cell.angle_gamma   90.00
#
_symmetry.space_group_name_H-M   'P 1'
#
loop_
_entity.id
_entity.type
_entity.pdbx_description
1 polymer ?
#
loop_
_entity_poly.entity_id
_entity_poly.type
_entity_poly.pdbx_seq_one_letter_code
_entity_poly.pdbx_strand_id
1 'polypeptide(L)'
;MNHPLISKPLPPVRTTRRQRGVTMLESLIAVTVTAVSLGAALPGFEQARERRHIEGVAAQLRTDIMYTRGLAVAGNRGVRMGFESLAAGSCYVVHTGPSNACSCTNAGTAICSAGAEAIRTVYFPAGGPVGVRANVRSILFDPEKGTSTPTGTLRVVGRSDAAIHQVVNIMGRVRSCSPAAGVAGYPRC
;
A
#
# COMPACT_ATOMS: atom_id res chain seq x y z
N MET A 1 -32.04 75.57 31.22
CA MET A 1 -31.80 74.58 32.26
C MET A 1 -32.18 73.21 31.65
N ASN A 2 -31.22 72.48 31.07
CA ASN A 2 -31.40 71.15 30.43
C ASN A 2 -30.98 70.08 31.40
N HIS A 3 -31.89 69.25 31.86
CA HIS A 3 -31.58 68.05 32.64
C HIS A 3 -31.34 66.91 31.68
N PRO A 4 -30.20 66.19 31.76
CA PRO A 4 -29.97 64.97 31.00
C PRO A 4 -30.70 63.78 31.65
N LEU A 5 -31.52 63.06 30.85
CA LEU A 5 -32.15 61.81 31.22
C LEU A 5 -31.13 60.71 31.24
N ILE A 6 -30.78 60.23 32.43
CA ILE A 6 -29.91 59.10 32.61
C ILE A 6 -30.72 57.82 32.37
N SER A 7 -30.54 57.14 31.24
CA SER A 7 -31.12 55.84 30.93
C SER A 7 -30.36 54.72 31.73
N LYS A 8 -31.10 54.08 32.61
CA LYS A 8 -30.63 52.98 33.43
C LYS A 8 -30.44 51.71 32.54
N PRO A 9 -29.30 51.05 32.51
CA PRO A 9 -29.13 49.85 31.72
C PRO A 9 -29.95 48.69 32.31
N LEU A 10 -30.67 47.99 31.42
CA LEU A 10 -31.44 46.78 31.75
C LEU A 10 -30.49 45.64 32.16
N PRO A 11 -30.81 44.86 33.21
CA PRO A 11 -29.99 43.72 33.61
C PRO A 11 -30.00 42.61 32.55
N PRO A 12 -28.89 41.88 32.36
CA PRO A 12 -28.82 40.79 31.38
C PRO A 12 -29.78 39.66 31.76
N VAL A 13 -30.63 39.25 30.83
CA VAL A 13 -31.52 38.09 30.99
C VAL A 13 -30.64 36.83 31.05
N ARG A 14 -30.41 36.27 32.24
CA ARG A 14 -29.80 34.97 32.43
C ARG A 14 -30.78 33.88 31.95
N THR A 15 -30.60 33.38 30.76
CA THR A 15 -31.25 32.15 30.31
C THR A 15 -30.59 30.95 31.02
N THR A 16 -31.25 30.47 32.07
CA THR A 16 -30.89 29.22 32.74
C THR A 16 -31.18 28.06 31.77
N ARG A 17 -30.16 27.57 31.07
CA ARG A 17 -30.27 26.31 30.35
C ARG A 17 -30.58 25.21 31.38
N ARG A 18 -31.81 24.70 31.37
CA ARG A 18 -32.18 23.50 32.14
C ARG A 18 -31.31 22.35 31.67
N GLN A 19 -30.36 21.93 32.49
CA GLN A 19 -29.62 20.68 32.27
C GLN A 19 -30.60 19.51 32.47
N ARG A 20 -30.95 18.83 31.39
CA ARG A 20 -31.70 17.58 31.46
C ARG A 20 -30.69 16.48 31.82
N GLY A 21 -30.85 15.82 32.94
CA GLY A 21 -30.11 14.62 33.31
C GLY A 21 -30.50 13.49 32.37
N VAL A 22 -29.50 12.73 31.91
CA VAL A 22 -29.69 11.52 31.11
C VAL A 22 -30.22 10.42 32.03
N THR A 23 -31.30 9.76 31.63
CA THR A 23 -31.83 8.63 32.40
C THR A 23 -30.97 7.39 32.22
N MET A 24 -30.94 6.48 33.21
CA MET A 24 -30.20 5.21 33.15
C MET A 24 -30.64 4.36 31.94
N LEU A 25 -31.92 4.39 31.60
CA LEU A 25 -32.49 3.74 30.42
C LEU A 25 -31.93 4.30 29.11
N GLU A 26 -31.84 5.63 29.00
CA GLU A 26 -31.32 6.29 27.82
C GLU A 26 -29.83 5.98 27.59
N SER A 27 -29.03 5.92 28.66
CA SER A 27 -27.64 5.49 28.61
C SER A 27 -27.49 4.04 28.13
N LEU A 28 -28.38 3.16 28.59
CA LEU A 28 -28.38 1.74 28.21
C LEU A 28 -28.74 1.56 26.73
N ILE A 29 -29.73 2.32 26.25
CA ILE A 29 -30.09 2.32 24.81
C ILE A 29 -28.95 2.87 23.97
N ALA A 30 -28.31 3.97 24.39
CA ALA A 30 -27.18 4.55 23.67
C ALA A 30 -26.01 3.58 23.55
N VAL A 31 -25.65 2.86 24.62
CA VAL A 31 -24.59 1.86 24.63
C VAL A 31 -24.93 0.70 23.72
N THR A 32 -26.15 0.17 23.78
CA THR A 32 -26.57 -0.96 22.92
C THR A 32 -26.55 -0.59 21.43
N VAL A 33 -27.09 0.57 21.06
CA VAL A 33 -27.04 1.05 19.66
C VAL A 33 -25.61 1.24 19.18
N THR A 34 -24.75 1.81 20.03
CA THR A 34 -23.33 2.00 19.69
C THR A 34 -22.62 0.65 19.50
N ALA A 35 -22.84 -0.31 20.40
CA ALA A 35 -22.24 -1.64 20.31
C ALA A 35 -22.66 -2.38 19.03
N VAL A 36 -23.94 -2.35 18.66
CA VAL A 36 -24.45 -2.98 17.43
C VAL A 36 -23.86 -2.28 16.19
N SER A 37 -23.80 -0.94 16.20
CA SER A 37 -23.24 -0.16 15.08
C SER A 37 -21.75 -0.46 14.87
N LEU A 38 -20.96 -0.56 15.93
CA LEU A 38 -19.55 -0.91 15.87
C LEU A 38 -19.36 -2.36 15.36
N GLY A 39 -20.16 -3.31 15.85
CA GLY A 39 -20.09 -4.70 15.40
C GLY A 39 -20.37 -4.86 13.91
N ALA A 40 -21.30 -4.09 13.34
CA ALA A 40 -21.60 -4.11 11.92
C ALA A 40 -20.54 -3.41 11.05
N ALA A 41 -19.81 -2.43 11.58
CA ALA A 41 -18.83 -1.65 10.83
C ALA A 41 -17.45 -2.36 10.71
N LEU A 42 -17.07 -3.20 11.67
CA LEU A 42 -15.73 -3.82 11.74
C LEU A 42 -15.34 -4.63 10.48
N PRO A 43 -16.18 -5.56 9.94
CA PRO A 43 -15.76 -6.37 8.80
C PRO A 43 -15.53 -5.53 7.53
N GLY A 44 -16.32 -4.48 7.31
CA GLY A 44 -16.12 -3.56 6.18
C GLY A 44 -14.82 -2.77 6.28
N PHE A 45 -14.42 -2.40 7.48
CA PHE A 45 -13.19 -1.67 7.73
C PHE A 45 -11.93 -2.53 7.46
N GLU A 46 -11.94 -3.80 7.85
CA GLU A 46 -10.83 -4.73 7.60
C GLU A 46 -10.61 -4.95 6.10
N GLN A 47 -11.69 -5.18 5.33
CA GLN A 47 -11.60 -5.32 3.87
C GLN A 47 -11.07 -4.05 3.21
N ALA A 48 -11.55 -2.87 3.63
CA ALA A 48 -11.06 -1.60 3.10
C ALA A 48 -9.58 -1.37 3.42
N ARG A 49 -9.13 -1.75 4.61
CA ARG A 49 -7.73 -1.66 5.03
C ARG A 49 -6.84 -2.60 4.22
N GLU A 50 -7.23 -3.85 4.06
CA GLU A 50 -6.50 -4.82 3.23
C GLU A 50 -6.35 -4.34 1.80
N ARG A 51 -7.44 -3.88 1.20
CA ARG A 51 -7.43 -3.31 -0.15
C ARG A 51 -6.42 -2.17 -0.29
N ARG A 52 -6.40 -1.22 0.66
CA ARG A 52 -5.43 -0.12 0.66
C ARG A 52 -3.99 -0.59 0.77
N HIS A 53 -3.72 -1.65 1.54
CA HIS A 53 -2.38 -2.24 1.61
C HIS A 53 -1.96 -2.85 0.27
N ILE A 54 -2.85 -3.60 -0.39
CA ILE A 54 -2.59 -4.19 -1.70
C ILE A 54 -2.34 -3.09 -2.75
N GLU A 55 -3.20 -2.07 -2.80
CA GLU A 55 -3.08 -0.93 -3.72
C GLU A 55 -1.77 -0.16 -3.49
N GLY A 56 -1.40 0.10 -2.24
CA GLY A 56 -0.17 0.79 -1.88
C GLY A 56 1.08 0.03 -2.33
N VAL A 57 1.15 -1.27 -2.02
CA VAL A 57 2.28 -2.13 -2.43
C VAL A 57 2.32 -2.29 -3.96
N ALA A 58 1.18 -2.43 -4.62
CA ALA A 58 1.12 -2.52 -6.08
C ALA A 58 1.61 -1.23 -6.76
N ALA A 59 1.25 -0.07 -6.24
CA ALA A 59 1.73 1.22 -6.71
C ALA A 59 3.24 1.38 -6.50
N GLN A 60 3.75 1.00 -5.32
CA GLN A 60 5.18 0.99 -5.03
C GLN A 60 5.94 0.08 -5.99
N LEU A 61 5.49 -1.18 -6.17
CA LEU A 61 6.11 -2.14 -7.07
C LEU A 61 6.16 -1.61 -8.51
N ARG A 62 5.06 -1.04 -8.99
CA ARG A 62 5.01 -0.39 -10.31
C ARG A 62 6.04 0.73 -10.43
N THR A 63 6.15 1.58 -9.42
CA THR A 63 7.13 2.67 -9.38
C THR A 63 8.55 2.12 -9.41
N ASP A 64 8.83 1.07 -8.64
CA ASP A 64 10.16 0.45 -8.58
C ASP A 64 10.55 -0.24 -9.88
N ILE A 65 9.60 -0.83 -10.60
CA ILE A 65 9.83 -1.37 -11.96
C ILE A 65 10.21 -0.25 -12.92
N MET A 66 9.44 0.85 -12.93
CA MET A 66 9.72 1.99 -13.79
C MET A 66 11.03 2.69 -13.42
N TYR A 67 11.34 2.79 -12.14
CA TYR A 67 12.60 3.29 -11.62
C TYR A 67 13.78 2.43 -12.08
N THR A 68 13.68 1.10 -11.95
CA THR A 68 14.71 0.15 -12.40
C THR A 68 14.98 0.30 -13.89
N ARG A 69 13.94 0.43 -14.71
CA ARG A 69 14.05 0.71 -16.14
C ARG A 69 14.74 2.06 -16.40
N GLY A 70 14.35 3.10 -15.68
CA GLY A 70 14.95 4.44 -15.77
C GLY A 70 16.44 4.42 -15.40
N LEU A 71 16.83 3.71 -14.35
CA LEU A 71 18.22 3.54 -13.96
C LEU A 71 19.06 2.83 -15.04
N ALA A 72 18.50 1.79 -15.68
CA ALA A 72 19.20 1.07 -16.75
C ALA A 72 19.53 2.02 -17.91
N VAL A 73 18.54 2.76 -18.39
CA VAL A 73 18.70 3.68 -19.53
C VAL A 73 19.58 4.88 -19.17
N ALA A 74 19.34 5.53 -18.01
CA ALA A 74 20.11 6.69 -17.60
C ALA A 74 21.57 6.36 -17.28
N GLY A 75 21.82 5.20 -16.69
CA GLY A 75 23.16 4.71 -16.34
C GLY A 75 23.88 3.98 -17.46
N ASN A 76 23.25 3.81 -18.62
CA ASN A 76 23.76 3.00 -19.75
C ASN A 76 24.33 1.64 -19.30
N ARG A 77 23.66 1.01 -18.34
CA ARG A 77 24.04 -0.31 -17.79
C ARG A 77 22.81 -1.17 -17.50
N GLY A 78 22.91 -2.47 -17.75
CA GLY A 78 21.84 -3.40 -17.43
C GLY A 78 21.54 -3.38 -15.93
N VAL A 79 20.27 -3.12 -15.55
CA VAL A 79 19.79 -3.21 -14.18
C VAL A 79 18.71 -4.30 -14.11
N ARG A 80 18.75 -5.06 -13.04
CA ARG A 80 17.91 -6.25 -12.86
C ARG A 80 17.03 -6.08 -11.62
N MET A 81 15.83 -6.63 -11.70
CA MET A 81 14.97 -6.81 -10.55
C MET A 81 14.82 -8.31 -10.29
N GLY A 82 15.43 -8.80 -9.21
CA GLY A 82 15.35 -10.19 -8.76
C GLY A 82 14.22 -10.40 -7.78
N PHE A 83 13.57 -11.56 -7.82
CA PHE A 83 12.44 -11.94 -6.96
C PHE A 83 12.74 -13.24 -6.24
N GLU A 84 12.47 -13.29 -4.93
CA GLU A 84 12.67 -14.48 -4.12
C GLU A 84 11.47 -14.72 -3.20
N SER A 85 11.14 -16.00 -3.07
CA SER A 85 10.20 -16.50 -2.07
C SER A 85 10.96 -17.27 -1.01
N LEU A 86 10.91 -16.80 0.21
CA LEU A 86 11.59 -17.35 1.37
C LEU A 86 10.56 -17.99 2.31
N ALA A 87 10.98 -18.91 3.17
CA ALA A 87 10.09 -19.45 4.22
C ALA A 87 9.55 -18.34 5.15
N ALA A 88 10.35 -17.31 5.41
CA ALA A 88 9.99 -16.16 6.26
C ALA A 88 9.25 -15.05 5.50
N GLY A 89 9.02 -15.16 4.18
CA GLY A 89 8.33 -14.13 3.40
C GLY A 89 8.70 -14.10 1.93
N SER A 90 8.58 -12.94 1.32
CA SER A 90 8.98 -12.70 -0.06
C SER A 90 9.73 -11.39 -0.18
N CYS A 91 10.55 -11.24 -1.21
CA CYS A 91 11.26 -10.00 -1.45
C CYS A 91 11.55 -9.76 -2.93
N TYR A 92 11.93 -8.53 -3.25
CA TYR A 92 12.60 -8.22 -4.50
C TYR A 92 13.82 -7.32 -4.27
N VAL A 93 14.82 -7.50 -5.12
CA VAL A 93 16.06 -6.72 -5.10
C VAL A 93 16.28 -6.10 -6.47
N VAL A 94 16.45 -4.79 -6.52
CA VAL A 94 16.96 -4.06 -7.68
C VAL A 94 18.47 -4.06 -7.58
N HIS A 95 19.17 -4.62 -8.58
CA HIS A 95 20.60 -4.79 -8.51
C HIS A 95 21.27 -4.78 -9.90
N THR A 96 22.57 -4.59 -9.92
CA THR A 96 23.41 -4.80 -11.10
C THR A 96 23.95 -6.25 -11.13
N GLY A 97 24.46 -6.69 -12.28
CA GLY A 97 25.08 -8.00 -12.43
C GLY A 97 24.14 -9.11 -12.91
N PRO A 98 24.57 -10.38 -12.87
CA PRO A 98 23.80 -11.52 -13.36
C PRO A 98 22.56 -11.83 -12.52
N SER A 99 21.70 -12.73 -13.02
CA SER A 99 20.36 -12.98 -12.42
C SER A 99 20.37 -13.53 -11.01
N ASN A 100 21.46 -14.14 -10.59
CA ASN A 100 21.65 -14.75 -9.27
C ASN A 100 22.70 -14.02 -8.42
N ALA A 101 23.08 -12.81 -8.82
CA ALA A 101 24.14 -12.07 -8.14
C ALA A 101 23.75 -11.54 -6.77
N CYS A 102 22.46 -11.26 -6.55
CA CYS A 102 21.96 -10.79 -5.26
C CYS A 102 20.81 -11.69 -4.78
N SER A 103 20.79 -11.96 -3.49
CA SER A 103 19.73 -12.69 -2.79
C SER A 103 19.27 -11.92 -1.56
N CYS A 104 18.03 -12.18 -1.12
CA CYS A 104 17.50 -11.58 0.10
C CYS A 104 17.83 -12.41 1.33
N THR A 105 18.07 -11.74 2.43
CA THR A 105 18.08 -12.36 3.76
C THR A 105 16.69 -12.28 4.41
N ASN A 106 16.46 -13.13 5.41
CA ASN A 106 15.24 -13.07 6.22
C ASN A 106 15.14 -11.78 7.06
N ALA A 107 16.22 -11.00 7.14
CA ALA A 107 16.25 -9.69 7.79
C ALA A 107 15.86 -8.53 6.87
N GLY A 108 15.52 -8.82 5.60
CA GLY A 108 15.12 -7.78 4.63
C GLY A 108 16.29 -7.03 4.00
N THR A 109 17.51 -7.53 4.15
CA THR A 109 18.71 -7.00 3.49
C THR A 109 19.08 -7.86 2.29
N ALA A 110 19.81 -7.32 1.31
CA ALA A 110 20.37 -8.09 0.22
C ALA A 110 21.82 -8.44 0.47
N ILE A 111 22.21 -9.64 0.05
CA ILE A 111 23.61 -10.10 -0.05
C ILE A 111 23.89 -10.27 -1.53
N CYS A 112 24.95 -9.61 -2.01
CA CYS A 112 25.37 -9.68 -3.40
C CYS A 112 26.77 -10.27 -3.54
N SER A 113 27.00 -10.99 -4.66
CA SER A 113 28.32 -11.46 -5.06
C SER A 113 29.23 -10.31 -5.50
N ALA A 114 30.55 -10.56 -5.54
CA ALA A 114 31.53 -9.55 -5.95
C ALA A 114 31.19 -8.98 -7.35
N GLY A 115 31.24 -7.64 -7.47
CA GLY A 115 30.93 -6.93 -8.71
C GLY A 115 29.45 -6.64 -8.96
N ALA A 116 28.54 -7.12 -8.11
CA ALA A 116 27.14 -6.76 -8.12
C ALA A 116 26.81 -5.82 -6.95
N GLU A 117 25.88 -4.90 -7.17
CA GLU A 117 25.45 -3.92 -6.19
C GLU A 117 23.92 -3.97 -6.03
N ALA A 118 23.45 -4.10 -4.80
CA ALA A 118 22.03 -3.94 -4.48
C ALA A 118 21.70 -2.44 -4.38
N ILE A 119 20.81 -1.98 -5.26
CA ILE A 119 20.36 -0.58 -5.31
C ILE A 119 19.16 -0.38 -4.38
N ARG A 120 18.26 -1.36 -4.35
CA ARG A 120 17.06 -1.33 -3.53
C ARG A 120 16.62 -2.73 -3.16
N THR A 121 16.27 -2.93 -1.92
CA THR A 121 15.69 -4.18 -1.41
C THR A 121 14.37 -3.89 -0.72
N VAL A 122 13.35 -4.69 -1.04
CA VAL A 122 12.03 -4.60 -0.38
C VAL A 122 11.62 -6.00 0.06
N TYR A 123 11.31 -6.13 1.33
CA TYR A 123 10.95 -7.40 1.98
C TYR A 123 9.51 -7.37 2.51
N PHE A 124 8.80 -8.46 2.33
CA PHE A 124 7.43 -8.70 2.79
C PHE A 124 7.45 -9.92 3.71
N PRO A 125 7.27 -9.75 5.02
CA PRO A 125 7.32 -10.86 5.98
C PRO A 125 6.14 -11.83 5.79
N ALA A 126 6.36 -13.11 6.03
CA ALA A 126 5.30 -14.10 6.10
C ALA A 126 4.30 -13.70 7.20
N GLY A 127 3.00 -13.81 6.93
CA GLY A 127 1.95 -13.31 7.86
C GLY A 127 1.75 -11.79 7.85
N GLY A 128 2.51 -11.04 7.06
CA GLY A 128 2.26 -9.63 6.77
C GLY A 128 0.90 -9.39 6.10
N PRO A 129 0.46 -8.14 5.95
CA PRO A 129 -0.81 -7.82 5.28
C PRO A 129 -0.79 -8.13 3.79
N VAL A 130 0.39 -8.17 3.17
CA VAL A 130 0.58 -8.35 1.73
C VAL A 130 1.86 -9.12 1.46
N GLY A 131 1.85 -9.98 0.42
CA GLY A 131 3.01 -10.65 -0.13
C GLY A 131 3.19 -10.36 -1.62
N VAL A 132 4.41 -10.51 -2.13
CA VAL A 132 4.71 -10.36 -3.55
C VAL A 132 5.22 -11.68 -4.11
N ARG A 133 4.66 -12.12 -5.24
CA ARG A 133 5.07 -13.33 -5.97
C ARG A 133 5.33 -12.97 -7.43
N ALA A 134 6.32 -13.60 -8.03
CA ALA A 134 6.63 -13.44 -9.44
C ALA A 134 6.61 -14.78 -10.15
N ASN A 135 6.25 -14.80 -11.45
CA ASN A 135 6.34 -15.99 -12.29
C ASN A 135 7.74 -16.16 -12.93
N VAL A 136 8.64 -15.23 -12.67
CA VAL A 136 10.03 -15.22 -13.13
C VAL A 136 10.96 -14.95 -11.96
N ARG A 137 12.20 -15.44 -12.03
CA ARG A 137 13.21 -15.20 -10.97
C ARG A 137 13.77 -13.79 -11.01
N SER A 138 13.88 -13.22 -12.20
CA SER A 138 14.35 -11.84 -12.36
C SER A 138 13.94 -11.29 -13.72
N ILE A 139 13.90 -9.97 -13.82
CA ILE A 139 13.70 -9.20 -15.06
C ILE A 139 14.90 -8.29 -15.24
N LEU A 140 15.57 -8.40 -16.39
CA LEU A 140 16.63 -7.49 -16.81
C LEU A 140 16.02 -6.35 -17.63
N PHE A 141 16.43 -5.13 -17.35
CA PHE A 141 16.14 -3.97 -18.19
C PHE A 141 17.38 -3.61 -19.00
N ASP A 142 17.18 -3.55 -20.32
CA ASP A 142 18.22 -3.23 -21.29
C ASP A 142 18.58 -1.75 -21.23
N PRO A 143 19.89 -1.39 -21.25
CA PRO A 143 20.34 -0.01 -21.13
C PRO A 143 20.02 0.86 -22.35
N GLU A 144 20.01 0.30 -23.57
CA GLU A 144 19.86 1.09 -24.79
C GLU A 144 18.37 1.35 -25.11
N LYS A 145 17.55 0.32 -24.99
CA LYS A 145 16.13 0.36 -25.43
C LYS A 145 15.17 0.41 -24.24
N GLY A 146 15.62 0.14 -23.03
CA GLY A 146 14.76 -0.02 -21.85
C GLY A 146 13.77 -1.17 -22.00
N THR A 147 14.08 -2.18 -22.82
CA THR A 147 13.26 -3.39 -22.96
C THR A 147 13.48 -4.30 -21.76
N SER A 148 12.53 -5.20 -21.49
CA SER A 148 12.60 -6.14 -20.38
C SER A 148 12.76 -7.58 -20.85
N THR A 149 13.63 -8.35 -20.22
CA THR A 149 13.88 -9.77 -20.52
C THR A 149 14.11 -10.55 -19.22
N PRO A 150 13.35 -11.64 -18.99
CA PRO A 150 12.09 -12.00 -19.65
C PRO A 150 10.96 -11.06 -19.30
N THR A 151 9.82 -11.18 -20.00
CA THR A 151 8.55 -10.59 -19.56
C THR A 151 8.07 -11.28 -18.29
N GLY A 152 7.34 -10.59 -17.41
CA GLY A 152 6.93 -11.19 -16.16
C GLY A 152 5.60 -10.66 -15.65
N THR A 153 4.95 -11.45 -14.79
CA THR A 153 3.79 -11.07 -14.02
C THR A 153 4.13 -11.13 -12.54
N LEU A 154 4.04 -9.98 -11.89
CA LEU A 154 4.30 -9.82 -10.47
C LEU A 154 2.95 -9.68 -9.76
N ARG A 155 2.68 -10.53 -8.79
CA ARG A 155 1.41 -10.61 -8.08
C ARG A 155 1.57 -10.05 -6.69
N VAL A 156 0.84 -9.01 -6.37
CA VAL A 156 0.68 -8.47 -5.02
C VAL A 156 -0.58 -9.08 -4.44
N VAL A 157 -0.45 -9.91 -3.42
CA VAL A 157 -1.53 -10.73 -2.86
C VAL A 157 -1.78 -10.34 -1.41
N GLY A 158 -3.03 -10.10 -1.05
CA GLY A 158 -3.50 -9.88 0.33
C GLY A 158 -3.78 -11.19 1.07
N ARG A 159 -4.32 -11.08 2.27
CA ARG A 159 -4.70 -12.22 3.12
C ARG A 159 -5.95 -12.95 2.62
N SER A 160 -6.88 -12.23 2.00
CA SER A 160 -8.13 -12.76 1.44
C SER A 160 -7.99 -13.26 -0.01
N ASP A 161 -6.76 -13.49 -0.49
CA ASP A 161 -6.44 -13.81 -1.88
C ASP A 161 -6.80 -12.71 -2.90
N ALA A 162 -7.27 -11.54 -2.43
CA ALA A 162 -7.40 -10.38 -3.28
C ALA A 162 -6.02 -9.98 -3.83
N ALA A 163 -5.91 -9.75 -5.14
CA ALA A 163 -4.63 -9.53 -5.77
C ALA A 163 -4.65 -8.46 -6.85
N ILE A 164 -3.52 -7.76 -6.99
CA ILE A 164 -3.22 -6.89 -8.12
C ILE A 164 -1.98 -7.44 -8.82
N HIS A 165 -2.08 -7.62 -10.13
CA HIS A 165 -1.00 -8.09 -10.97
C HIS A 165 -0.35 -6.90 -11.69
N GLN A 166 0.97 -6.86 -11.68
CA GLN A 166 1.79 -5.97 -12.49
C GLN A 166 2.38 -6.80 -13.63
N VAL A 167 1.86 -6.60 -14.83
CA VAL A 167 2.31 -7.33 -16.03
C VAL A 167 3.33 -6.47 -16.76
N VAL A 168 4.57 -6.95 -16.83
CA VAL A 168 5.67 -6.30 -17.53
C VAL A 168 5.82 -6.93 -18.91
N ASN A 169 5.66 -6.14 -19.96
CA ASN A 169 5.82 -6.60 -21.34
C ASN A 169 7.27 -6.38 -21.84
N ILE A 170 7.60 -6.93 -22.99
CA ILE A 170 8.95 -6.84 -23.58
C ILE A 170 9.44 -5.39 -23.78
N MET A 171 8.54 -4.43 -23.96
CA MET A 171 8.90 -3.02 -24.09
C MET A 171 9.18 -2.35 -22.74
N GLY A 172 9.21 -3.10 -21.63
CA GLY A 172 9.39 -2.58 -20.29
C GLY A 172 8.20 -1.77 -19.76
N ARG A 173 7.02 -1.87 -20.39
CA ARG A 173 5.79 -1.21 -19.93
C ARG A 173 5.10 -2.08 -18.89
N VAL A 174 4.54 -1.42 -17.88
CA VAL A 174 3.81 -2.08 -16.78
C VAL A 174 2.32 -1.82 -16.95
N ARG A 175 1.52 -2.89 -16.93
CA ARG A 175 0.06 -2.84 -16.87
C ARG A 175 -0.40 -3.45 -15.55
N SER A 176 -1.22 -2.72 -14.81
CA SER A 176 -1.87 -3.21 -13.60
C SER A 176 -3.23 -3.79 -13.94
N CYS A 177 -3.55 -4.97 -13.44
CA CYS A 177 -4.85 -5.62 -13.57
C CYS A 177 -5.16 -6.46 -12.34
N SER A 178 -6.40 -6.88 -12.16
CA SER A 178 -6.82 -7.73 -11.05
C SER A 178 -7.57 -8.95 -11.57
N PRO A 179 -7.38 -10.16 -10.99
CA PRO A 179 -8.15 -11.34 -11.36
C PRO A 179 -9.64 -11.18 -10.98
N ALA A 180 -10.50 -12.12 -11.41
CA ALA A 180 -11.96 -12.00 -11.38
C ALA A 180 -12.59 -11.71 -10.01
N ALA A 181 -11.98 -12.17 -8.93
CA ALA A 181 -12.43 -11.92 -7.54
C ALA A 181 -11.65 -10.76 -6.88
N GLY A 182 -11.11 -9.89 -7.66
CA GLY A 182 -10.05 -9.00 -7.30
C GLY A 182 -10.45 -7.65 -6.71
N VAL A 183 -9.52 -6.73 -6.80
CA VAL A 183 -9.63 -5.39 -6.25
C VAL A 183 -10.42 -4.50 -7.22
N ALA A 184 -11.53 -3.91 -6.75
CA ALA A 184 -12.35 -3.02 -7.58
C ALA A 184 -11.55 -1.79 -8.07
N GLY A 185 -11.82 -1.32 -9.29
CA GLY A 185 -11.11 -0.19 -9.90
C GLY A 185 -9.92 -0.59 -10.77
N TYR A 186 -9.57 -1.88 -10.81
CA TYR A 186 -8.56 -2.41 -11.74
C TYR A 186 -9.25 -3.20 -12.87
N PRO A 187 -8.76 -3.08 -14.12
CA PRO A 187 -9.26 -3.91 -15.23
C PRO A 187 -8.98 -5.38 -14.94
N ARG A 188 -9.77 -6.28 -15.52
CA ARG A 188 -9.48 -7.72 -15.46
C ARG A 188 -8.16 -8.04 -16.18
N CYS A 189 -7.41 -9.00 -15.63
CA CYS A 189 -6.19 -9.48 -16.28
C CYS A 189 -6.45 -10.24 -17.61
#